data_3a77611548f772b4c138572f40f653c0
#
_entry.id   3a77611548f772b4c138572f40f653c0
#
_cell.length_a   1.000
_cell.length_b   1.000
_cell.length_c   1.000
_cell.angle_alpha   90.00
_cell.angle_beta   90.00
_cell.angle_gamma   90.00
#
_symmetry.space_group_name_H-M   'P 1'
#
loop_
_entity.id
_entity.type
_entity.pdbx_description
1 polymer ?
#
loop_
_entity_poly.entity_id
_entity_poly.type
_entity_poly.pdbx_seq_one_letter_code
_entity_poly.pdbx_strand_id
1 'polypeptide(L)'
;FMNFIKEKNIKLIKADFTEKSSFDLLDKVYEDFYMLASMIGVNNTLENPHEIIRVNTALIYNSLEWVKNSSVKNVLFTSTSECYSGTIDKFGYKVPTDENIPLCVDPIGHPRFTYAITKMLGESGFLNYSRVFGFNCKIIRYNNIIGPKMGFGHVIPHLVERFIDGESPFKIYGGDQTRAFCGIDDGALGTIQAMECKDAKHEIFHIGNDVEITIEDLIKETGNYFNYKGVYELAPTYPGSVSRRCPDLTKARKMLGFNPKTDWKEALSKTLDWYVNYYN
;
A
#
# COMPACT_ATOMS: atom_id res chain seq x y z
N PHE A 1 15.34 13.54 -12.00
CA PHE A 1 14.66 13.89 -10.72
C PHE A 1 15.00 15.32 -10.28
N MET A 2 16.28 15.68 -10.12
CA MET A 2 16.69 17.02 -9.63
C MET A 2 16.24 18.17 -10.56
N ASN A 3 16.21 17.98 -11.86
CA ASN A 3 15.69 18.98 -12.81
C ASN A 3 14.18 19.18 -12.62
N PHE A 4 13.42 18.09 -12.48
CA PHE A 4 11.99 18.14 -12.20
C PHE A 4 11.66 18.93 -10.92
N ILE A 5 12.42 18.70 -9.84
CA ILE A 5 12.25 19.43 -8.57
C ILE A 5 12.42 20.94 -8.78
N LYS A 6 13.48 21.36 -9.51
CA LYS A 6 13.73 22.78 -9.80
C LYS A 6 12.64 23.42 -10.66
N GLU A 7 12.24 22.74 -11.74
CA GLU A 7 11.20 23.23 -12.66
C GLU A 7 9.84 23.38 -12.01
N LYS A 8 9.50 22.52 -11.03
CA LYS A 8 8.20 22.52 -10.34
C LYS A 8 8.18 23.29 -9.03
N ASN A 9 9.27 24.04 -8.71
CA ASN A 9 9.40 24.80 -7.46
C ASN A 9 9.17 23.92 -6.20
N ILE A 10 9.77 22.73 -6.19
CA ILE A 10 9.64 21.76 -5.10
C ILE A 10 10.81 21.98 -4.13
N LYS A 11 10.50 22.21 -2.83
CA LYS A 11 11.48 22.23 -1.75
C LYS A 11 11.71 20.80 -1.26
N LEU A 12 12.90 20.26 -1.43
CA LEU A 12 13.29 18.95 -0.91
C LEU A 12 13.96 19.11 0.46
N ILE A 13 13.40 18.45 1.47
CA ILE A 13 13.96 18.38 2.83
C ILE A 13 14.31 16.93 3.13
N LYS A 14 15.59 16.63 3.37
CA LYS A 14 16.07 15.30 3.79
C LYS A 14 16.23 15.29 5.30
N ALA A 15 15.35 14.56 5.98
CA ALA A 15 15.35 14.45 7.45
C ALA A 15 14.73 13.11 7.88
N ASP A 16 15.03 12.69 9.12
CA ASP A 16 14.36 11.55 9.76
C ASP A 16 13.14 12.07 10.55
N PHE A 17 11.95 11.87 10.00
CA PHE A 17 10.70 12.30 10.61
C PHE A 17 10.19 11.38 11.74
N THR A 18 10.95 10.35 12.12
CA THR A 18 10.75 9.69 13.41
C THR A 18 11.21 10.57 14.56
N GLU A 19 12.10 11.54 14.29
CA GLU A 19 12.54 12.55 15.24
C GLU A 19 11.62 13.76 15.19
N LYS A 20 11.07 14.15 16.34
CA LYS A 20 10.15 15.29 16.44
C LYS A 20 10.76 16.60 15.93
N SER A 21 12.05 16.82 16.20
CA SER A 21 12.77 18.02 15.77
C SER A 21 12.88 18.18 14.26
N SER A 22 12.75 17.09 13.48
CA SER A 22 12.76 17.18 12.02
C SER A 22 11.58 17.98 11.48
N PHE A 23 10.48 18.03 12.20
CA PHE A 23 9.32 18.83 11.82
C PHE A 23 9.54 20.34 11.98
N ASP A 24 10.56 20.76 12.72
CA ASP A 24 10.93 22.19 12.84
C ASP A 24 11.53 22.73 11.53
N LEU A 25 11.96 21.85 10.62
CA LEU A 25 12.43 22.19 9.28
C LEU A 25 11.28 22.54 8.30
N LEU A 26 10.05 22.21 8.67
CA LEU A 26 8.88 22.48 7.86
C LEU A 26 8.29 23.84 8.20
N ASP A 27 7.83 24.55 7.15
CA ASP A 27 6.98 25.72 7.34
C ASP A 27 5.67 25.28 8.00
N LYS A 28 4.97 26.19 8.69
CA LYS A 28 3.67 25.86 9.32
C LYS A 28 2.46 26.20 8.45
N VAL A 29 2.69 26.68 7.23
CA VAL A 29 1.65 27.20 6.34
C VAL A 29 1.59 26.30 5.11
N TYR A 30 0.77 25.25 5.21
CA TYR A 30 0.42 24.38 4.09
C TYR A 30 -1.09 24.18 4.06
N GLU A 31 -1.64 23.95 2.89
CA GLU A 31 -3.06 23.61 2.74
C GLU A 31 -3.30 22.12 2.91
N ASP A 32 -2.47 21.30 2.27
CA ASP A 32 -2.61 19.86 2.19
C ASP A 32 -1.38 19.14 2.77
N PHE A 33 -1.62 18.05 3.48
CA PHE A 33 -0.59 17.19 4.03
C PHE A 33 -0.84 15.74 3.66
N TYR A 34 0.08 15.14 2.89
CA TYR A 34 0.06 13.73 2.53
C TYR A 34 1.01 12.93 3.40
N MET A 35 0.46 12.11 4.30
CA MET A 35 1.25 11.18 5.11
C MET A 35 1.41 9.86 4.36
N LEU A 36 2.47 9.76 3.55
CA LEU A 36 2.77 8.59 2.73
C LEU A 36 3.86 7.70 3.33
N ALA A 37 4.67 8.24 4.25
CA ALA A 37 5.80 7.55 4.84
C ALA A 37 5.38 6.41 5.75
N SER A 38 6.05 5.27 5.61
CA SER A 38 5.89 4.11 6.50
C SER A 38 7.03 3.13 6.27
N MET A 39 7.50 2.49 7.31
CA MET A 39 8.35 1.31 7.20
C MET A 39 7.47 0.11 6.86
N ILE A 40 7.78 -0.58 5.76
CA ILE A 40 7.01 -1.69 5.20
C ILE A 40 7.97 -2.77 4.67
N GLY A 41 7.42 -3.91 4.33
CA GLY A 41 8.10 -5.04 3.70
C GLY A 41 7.90 -6.31 4.51
N VAL A 42 7.58 -7.41 3.83
CA VAL A 42 7.28 -8.69 4.48
C VAL A 42 8.48 -9.15 5.32
N ASN A 43 9.69 -9.09 4.76
CA ASN A 43 10.91 -9.48 5.48
C ASN A 43 11.16 -8.59 6.68
N ASN A 44 11.06 -7.26 6.54
CA ASN A 44 11.18 -6.33 7.67
C ASN A 44 10.17 -6.63 8.77
N THR A 45 8.94 -6.97 8.38
CA THR A 45 7.88 -7.28 9.34
C THR A 45 8.19 -8.56 10.14
N LEU A 46 8.79 -9.54 9.50
CA LEU A 46 9.14 -10.82 10.14
C LEU A 46 10.42 -10.72 10.97
N GLU A 47 11.44 -10.05 10.43
CA GLU A 47 12.78 -9.98 11.04
C GLU A 47 12.90 -8.86 12.09
N ASN A 48 12.24 -7.71 11.83
CA ASN A 48 12.35 -6.49 12.63
C ASN A 48 10.99 -5.91 13.05
N PRO A 49 10.06 -6.71 13.62
CA PRO A 49 8.72 -6.23 13.97
C PRO A 49 8.72 -5.06 14.96
N HIS A 50 9.69 -5.04 15.88
CA HIS A 50 9.86 -3.93 16.84
C HIS A 50 10.22 -2.61 16.15
N GLU A 51 11.04 -2.64 15.09
CA GLU A 51 11.37 -1.43 14.31
C GLU A 51 10.17 -0.93 13.51
N ILE A 52 9.35 -1.82 12.95
CA ILE A 52 8.07 -1.43 12.31
C ILE A 52 7.19 -0.66 13.30
N ILE A 53 7.04 -1.19 14.52
CA ILE A 53 6.23 -0.53 15.56
C ILE A 53 6.86 0.83 15.91
N ARG A 54 8.14 0.88 16.23
CA ARG A 54 8.84 2.10 16.63
C ARG A 54 8.74 3.19 15.57
N VAL A 55 9.15 2.88 14.34
CA VAL A 55 9.21 3.84 13.23
C VAL A 55 7.83 4.34 12.86
N ASN A 56 6.88 3.44 12.59
CA ASN A 56 5.57 3.84 12.13
C ASN A 56 4.77 4.60 13.20
N THR A 57 4.88 4.20 14.47
CA THR A 57 4.21 4.91 15.57
C THR A 57 4.80 6.30 15.75
N ALA A 58 6.14 6.45 15.70
CA ALA A 58 6.80 7.75 15.78
C ALA A 58 6.39 8.68 14.62
N LEU A 59 6.40 8.17 13.38
CA LEU A 59 5.98 8.92 12.20
C LEU A 59 4.52 9.40 12.32
N ILE A 60 3.61 8.52 12.74
CA ILE A 60 2.19 8.85 12.92
C ILE A 60 2.03 9.91 14.01
N TYR A 61 2.60 9.68 15.19
CA TYR A 61 2.43 10.58 16.32
C TYR A 61 3.04 11.96 16.07
N ASN A 62 4.27 12.02 15.55
CA ASN A 62 4.93 13.28 15.25
C ASN A 62 4.19 14.08 14.18
N SER A 63 3.64 13.39 13.15
CA SER A 63 2.82 14.04 12.12
C SER A 63 1.53 14.61 12.70
N LEU A 64 0.84 13.89 13.58
CA LEU A 64 -0.38 14.34 14.25
C LEU A 64 -0.08 15.60 15.12
N GLU A 65 0.99 15.55 15.90
CA GLU A 65 1.39 16.66 16.76
C GLU A 65 1.81 17.90 15.96
N TRP A 66 2.44 17.71 14.80
CA TRP A 66 2.79 18.80 13.92
C TRP A 66 1.56 19.39 13.21
N VAL A 67 0.70 18.55 12.64
CA VAL A 67 -0.53 18.97 11.93
C VAL A 67 -1.41 19.82 12.83
N LYS A 68 -1.65 19.40 14.07
CA LYS A 68 -2.51 20.17 15.01
C LYS A 68 -1.99 21.57 15.32
N ASN A 69 -0.67 21.81 15.16
CA ASN A 69 -0.01 23.07 15.42
C ASN A 69 0.36 23.85 14.14
N SER A 70 -0.14 23.40 12.98
CA SER A 70 0.05 24.00 11.66
C SER A 70 -1.26 24.62 11.13
N SER A 71 -1.20 25.22 9.94
CA SER A 71 -2.39 25.72 9.24
C SER A 71 -2.97 24.70 8.23
N VAL A 72 -2.54 23.45 8.30
CA VAL A 72 -3.02 22.38 7.39
C VAL A 72 -4.53 22.23 7.50
N LYS A 73 -5.19 22.29 6.35
CA LYS A 73 -6.65 22.14 6.27
C LYS A 73 -7.07 20.72 5.91
N ASN A 74 -6.29 20.05 5.07
CA ASN A 74 -6.60 18.71 4.61
C ASN A 74 -5.43 17.77 4.86
N VAL A 75 -5.72 16.60 5.38
CA VAL A 75 -4.76 15.53 5.62
C VAL A 75 -5.20 14.28 4.89
N LEU A 76 -4.28 13.63 4.20
CA LEU A 76 -4.48 12.30 3.66
C LEU A 76 -3.49 11.34 4.29
N PHE A 77 -4.01 10.30 4.93
CA PHE A 77 -3.23 9.20 5.50
C PHE A 77 -3.35 7.96 4.64
N THR A 78 -2.21 7.36 4.29
CA THR A 78 -2.20 6.10 3.55
C THR A 78 -2.20 4.90 4.49
N SER A 79 -3.27 4.13 4.42
CA SER A 79 -3.49 2.86 5.11
C SER A 79 -3.39 1.69 4.12
N THR A 80 -3.90 0.53 4.50
CA THR A 80 -3.70 -0.72 3.76
C THR A 80 -4.88 -1.68 3.95
N SER A 81 -5.12 -2.52 2.97
CA SER A 81 -6.04 -3.66 3.08
C SER A 81 -5.59 -4.74 4.09
N GLU A 82 -4.34 -4.71 4.54
CA GLU A 82 -3.86 -5.61 5.59
C GLU A 82 -4.62 -5.42 6.93
N CYS A 83 -5.19 -4.23 7.17
CA CYS A 83 -5.93 -3.93 8.40
C CYS A 83 -7.16 -4.82 8.64
N TYR A 84 -7.68 -5.46 7.61
CA TYR A 84 -8.87 -6.32 7.70
C TYR A 84 -8.62 -7.76 7.20
N SER A 85 -7.37 -8.17 7.06
CA SER A 85 -7.04 -9.51 6.57
C SER A 85 -7.67 -10.61 7.43
N GLY A 86 -7.68 -10.47 8.74
CA GLY A 86 -8.31 -11.42 9.66
C GLY A 86 -9.83 -11.45 9.55
N THR A 87 -10.48 -10.34 9.18
CA THR A 87 -11.95 -10.29 9.06
C THR A 87 -12.45 -11.14 7.91
N ILE A 88 -11.76 -11.14 6.79
CA ILE A 88 -12.12 -11.96 5.63
C ILE A 88 -11.90 -13.43 5.95
N ASP A 89 -10.71 -13.79 6.41
CA ASP A 89 -10.32 -15.19 6.57
C ASP A 89 -11.00 -15.88 7.76
N LYS A 90 -11.25 -15.16 8.87
CA LYS A 90 -11.81 -15.75 10.10
C LYS A 90 -13.32 -15.62 10.22
N PHE A 91 -13.90 -14.55 9.70
CA PHE A 91 -15.33 -14.26 9.84
C PHE A 91 -16.10 -14.33 8.51
N GLY A 92 -15.43 -14.68 7.40
CA GLY A 92 -16.09 -14.88 6.12
C GLY A 92 -16.72 -13.60 5.55
N TYR A 93 -16.08 -12.44 5.75
CA TYR A 93 -16.61 -11.20 5.20
C TYR A 93 -16.61 -11.24 3.67
N LYS A 94 -17.57 -10.53 3.06
CA LYS A 94 -17.74 -10.51 1.60
C LYS A 94 -16.50 -9.99 0.86
N VAL A 95 -16.26 -10.57 -0.31
CA VAL A 95 -15.30 -10.09 -1.29
C VAL A 95 -16.04 -10.00 -2.65
N PRO A 96 -16.01 -8.85 -3.37
CA PRO A 96 -15.26 -7.63 -3.08
C PRO A 96 -15.63 -6.94 -1.78
N THR A 97 -14.63 -6.38 -1.10
CA THR A 97 -14.71 -5.87 0.27
C THR A 97 -14.90 -4.35 0.29
N ASP A 98 -15.93 -3.85 0.98
CA ASP A 98 -16.17 -2.42 1.15
C ASP A 98 -15.40 -1.82 2.36
N GLU A 99 -15.41 -0.48 2.47
CA GLU A 99 -14.68 0.24 3.50
C GLU A 99 -15.27 0.12 4.91
N ASN A 100 -16.51 -0.36 5.06
CA ASN A 100 -17.18 -0.55 6.36
C ASN A 100 -16.77 -1.83 7.06
N ILE A 101 -15.91 -2.64 6.45
CA ILE A 101 -15.40 -3.87 7.03
C ILE A 101 -14.79 -3.62 8.43
N PRO A 102 -15.15 -4.42 9.46
CA PRO A 102 -14.46 -4.40 10.74
C PRO A 102 -12.97 -4.71 10.58
N LEU A 103 -12.11 -3.97 11.26
CA LEU A 103 -10.67 -4.21 11.22
C LEU A 103 -10.30 -5.31 12.19
N CYS A 104 -9.64 -6.35 11.69
CA CYS A 104 -9.18 -7.47 12.49
C CYS A 104 -7.88 -8.06 11.93
N VAL A 105 -6.95 -8.35 12.83
CA VAL A 105 -5.74 -9.15 12.58
C VAL A 105 -5.68 -10.29 13.57
N ASP A 106 -5.28 -11.49 13.11
CA ASP A 106 -5.25 -12.67 13.96
C ASP A 106 -4.17 -13.66 13.46
N PRO A 107 -3.32 -14.19 14.37
CA PRO A 107 -3.19 -13.81 15.78
C PRO A 107 -2.40 -12.49 15.96
N ILE A 108 -2.78 -11.68 16.94
CA ILE A 108 -2.19 -10.35 17.18
C ILE A 108 -0.68 -10.41 17.47
N GLY A 109 -0.19 -11.50 18.04
CA GLY A 109 1.24 -11.69 18.34
C GLY A 109 2.09 -12.11 17.14
N HIS A 110 1.51 -12.36 15.98
CA HIS A 110 2.28 -12.74 14.80
C HIS A 110 2.95 -11.53 14.17
N PRO A 111 4.28 -11.54 13.94
CA PRO A 111 5.04 -10.39 13.45
C PRO A 111 4.50 -9.76 12.18
N ARG A 112 3.94 -10.57 11.29
CA ARG A 112 3.32 -10.13 10.03
C ARG A 112 2.31 -8.99 10.20
N PHE A 113 1.59 -8.97 11.33
CA PHE A 113 0.52 -8.00 11.54
C PHE A 113 0.95 -6.70 12.19
N THR A 114 2.24 -6.56 12.59
CA THR A 114 2.74 -5.33 13.20
C THR A 114 2.52 -4.10 12.31
N TYR A 115 2.75 -4.24 11.01
CA TYR A 115 2.48 -3.18 10.04
C TYR A 115 0.98 -2.79 10.01
N ALA A 116 0.09 -3.77 9.88
CA ALA A 116 -1.35 -3.54 9.87
C ALA A 116 -1.83 -2.84 11.16
N ILE A 117 -1.34 -3.27 12.31
CA ILE A 117 -1.66 -2.67 13.62
C ILE A 117 -1.23 -1.20 13.66
N THR A 118 -0.04 -0.85 13.17
CA THR A 118 0.39 0.55 13.12
C THR A 118 -0.46 1.38 12.15
N LYS A 119 -0.93 0.80 11.05
CA LYS A 119 -1.86 1.48 10.14
C LYS A 119 -3.25 1.67 10.75
N MET A 120 -3.78 0.69 11.51
CA MET A 120 -5.01 0.85 12.29
C MET A 120 -4.89 2.00 13.32
N LEU A 121 -3.75 2.07 14.01
CA LEU A 121 -3.44 3.19 14.91
C LEU A 121 -3.48 4.53 14.16
N GLY A 122 -2.89 4.60 12.97
CA GLY A 122 -2.90 5.79 12.12
C GLY A 122 -4.30 6.18 11.68
N GLU A 123 -5.14 5.24 11.23
CA GLU A 123 -6.54 5.51 10.87
C GLU A 123 -7.30 6.12 12.05
N SER A 124 -7.22 5.47 13.22
CA SER A 124 -7.85 5.98 14.44
C SER A 124 -7.28 7.35 14.85
N GLY A 125 -5.95 7.50 14.82
CA GLY A 125 -5.27 8.74 15.20
C GLY A 125 -5.70 9.91 14.33
N PHE A 126 -5.54 9.81 13.01
CA PHE A 126 -5.87 10.93 12.10
C PHE A 126 -7.35 11.29 12.10
N LEU A 127 -8.26 10.31 12.13
CA LEU A 127 -9.70 10.57 12.22
C LEU A 127 -10.11 11.27 13.51
N ASN A 128 -9.55 10.86 14.66
CA ASN A 128 -9.93 11.47 15.93
C ASN A 128 -9.25 12.84 16.14
N TYR A 129 -7.99 13.01 15.76
CA TYR A 129 -7.35 14.33 15.78
C TYR A 129 -8.08 15.33 14.87
N SER A 130 -8.51 14.90 13.68
CA SER A 130 -9.23 15.78 12.77
C SER A 130 -10.54 16.30 13.37
N ARG A 131 -11.27 15.45 14.12
CA ARG A 131 -12.51 15.87 14.82
C ARG A 131 -12.24 16.86 15.95
N VAL A 132 -11.12 16.70 16.66
CA VAL A 132 -10.79 17.54 17.81
C VAL A 132 -10.15 18.86 17.36
N PHE A 133 -9.28 18.84 16.36
CA PHE A 133 -8.46 19.99 15.93
C PHE A 133 -8.96 20.68 14.67
N GLY A 134 -10.04 20.17 14.03
CA GLY A 134 -10.78 20.87 12.98
C GLY A 134 -10.21 20.81 11.58
N PHE A 135 -9.21 19.97 11.29
CA PHE A 135 -8.77 19.72 9.92
C PHE A 135 -9.61 18.60 9.27
N ASN A 136 -9.66 18.58 7.94
CA ASN A 136 -10.31 17.53 7.19
C ASN A 136 -9.36 16.34 7.01
N CYS A 137 -9.81 15.13 7.31
CA CYS A 137 -9.00 13.92 7.17
C CYS A 137 -9.61 12.96 6.14
N LYS A 138 -8.78 12.41 5.29
CA LYS A 138 -9.11 11.35 4.34
C LYS A 138 -8.13 10.21 4.51
N ILE A 139 -8.63 8.99 4.44
CA ILE A 139 -7.82 7.77 4.56
C ILE A 139 -7.93 6.97 3.27
N ILE A 140 -6.82 6.49 2.79
CA ILE A 140 -6.77 5.57 1.67
C ILE A 140 -6.26 4.22 2.17
N ARG A 141 -7.02 3.16 1.95
CA ARG A 141 -6.57 1.78 2.08
C ARG A 141 -6.14 1.27 0.72
N TYR A 142 -4.84 1.20 0.48
CA TYR A 142 -4.32 0.66 -0.77
C TYR A 142 -4.52 -0.85 -0.87
N ASN A 143 -4.83 -1.30 -2.10
CA ASN A 143 -5.00 -2.69 -2.46
C ASN A 143 -4.03 -3.06 -3.59
N ASN A 144 -2.97 -3.80 -3.25
CA ASN A 144 -1.95 -4.37 -4.13
C ASN A 144 -1.48 -3.45 -5.26
N ILE A 145 -0.97 -2.27 -4.89
CA ILE A 145 -0.37 -1.34 -5.85
C ILE A 145 0.95 -1.92 -6.36
N ILE A 146 1.13 -1.94 -7.68
CA ILE A 146 2.34 -2.43 -8.35
C ILE A 146 2.90 -1.37 -9.30
N GLY A 147 4.20 -1.34 -9.44
CA GLY A 147 4.90 -0.42 -10.34
C GLY A 147 6.40 -0.43 -10.14
N PRO A 148 7.14 0.32 -10.99
CA PRO A 148 8.56 0.55 -10.81
C PRO A 148 8.90 1.04 -9.39
N LYS A 149 10.00 0.55 -8.84
CA LYS A 149 10.51 0.92 -7.50
C LYS A 149 9.62 0.50 -6.32
N MET A 150 8.68 -0.43 -6.49
CA MET A 150 8.03 -1.04 -5.34
C MET A 150 9.09 -1.75 -4.45
N GLY A 151 8.83 -1.94 -3.15
CA GLY A 151 9.82 -2.53 -2.24
C GLY A 151 10.22 -3.97 -2.63
N PHE A 152 11.49 -4.32 -2.52
CA PHE A 152 12.03 -5.64 -2.89
C PHE A 152 11.42 -6.82 -2.12
N GLY A 153 10.88 -6.60 -0.93
CA GLY A 153 10.20 -7.64 -0.14
C GLY A 153 8.76 -7.97 -0.60
N HIS A 154 8.36 -7.59 -1.80
CA HIS A 154 7.04 -7.88 -2.35
C HIS A 154 7.08 -9.01 -3.38
N VAL A 155 5.88 -9.55 -3.72
CA VAL A 155 5.76 -10.73 -4.58
C VAL A 155 6.43 -10.57 -5.95
N ILE A 156 6.23 -9.45 -6.64
CA ILE A 156 6.74 -9.28 -8.01
C ILE A 156 8.28 -9.21 -8.05
N PRO A 157 8.97 -8.37 -7.26
CA PRO A 157 10.42 -8.42 -7.19
C PRO A 157 10.98 -9.80 -6.86
N HIS A 158 10.37 -10.49 -5.91
CA HIS A 158 10.78 -11.86 -5.56
C HIS A 158 10.59 -12.86 -6.71
N LEU A 159 9.51 -12.71 -7.52
CA LEU A 159 9.36 -13.52 -8.73
C LEU A 159 10.45 -13.21 -9.76
N VAL A 160 10.80 -11.93 -9.95
CA VAL A 160 11.90 -11.54 -10.86
C VAL A 160 13.19 -12.21 -10.46
N GLU A 161 13.59 -12.14 -9.17
CA GLU A 161 14.80 -12.80 -8.66
C GLU A 161 14.78 -14.30 -8.96
N ARG A 162 13.70 -15.00 -8.65
CA ARG A 162 13.57 -16.45 -8.87
C ARG A 162 13.66 -16.83 -10.36
N PHE A 163 13.13 -16.00 -11.29
CA PHE A 163 13.24 -16.24 -12.72
C PHE A 163 14.65 -15.96 -13.23
N ILE A 164 15.32 -14.93 -12.74
CA ILE A 164 16.72 -14.61 -13.07
C ILE A 164 17.66 -15.73 -12.57
N ASP A 165 17.42 -16.24 -11.37
CA ASP A 165 18.19 -17.36 -10.78
C ASP A 165 17.95 -18.70 -11.48
N GLY A 166 17.01 -18.76 -12.44
CA GLY A 166 16.73 -19.95 -13.24
C GLY A 166 16.04 -21.08 -12.48
N GLU A 167 15.20 -20.77 -11.47
CA GLU A 167 14.50 -21.79 -10.70
C GLU A 167 13.75 -22.78 -11.61
N SER A 168 14.02 -24.08 -11.46
CA SER A 168 13.38 -25.15 -12.21
C SER A 168 13.36 -26.46 -11.40
N PRO A 169 12.21 -27.09 -11.13
CA PRO A 169 10.84 -26.62 -11.47
C PRO A 169 10.51 -25.33 -10.72
N PHE A 170 9.70 -24.44 -11.36
CA PHE A 170 9.27 -23.19 -10.71
C PHE A 170 8.10 -23.45 -9.78
N LYS A 171 8.31 -23.25 -8.48
CA LYS A 171 7.30 -23.50 -7.45
C LYS A 171 6.27 -22.39 -7.35
N ILE A 172 4.99 -22.75 -7.40
CA ILE A 172 3.83 -21.85 -7.25
C ILE A 172 3.23 -22.05 -5.86
N TYR A 173 3.46 -21.11 -4.97
CA TYR A 173 2.93 -21.13 -3.59
C TYR A 173 1.57 -20.45 -3.55
N GLY A 174 0.51 -21.19 -3.13
CA GLY A 174 -0.85 -20.67 -3.03
C GLY A 174 -1.41 -20.20 -4.38
N GLY A 175 -1.22 -20.97 -5.42
CA GLY A 175 -1.61 -20.63 -6.79
C GLY A 175 -3.07 -20.29 -6.98
N ASP A 176 -3.96 -20.90 -6.19
CA ASP A 176 -5.41 -20.70 -6.16
C ASP A 176 -5.86 -19.41 -5.45
N GLN A 177 -4.96 -18.76 -4.71
CA GLN A 177 -5.29 -17.49 -4.06
C GLN A 177 -5.46 -16.38 -5.10
N THR A 178 -6.37 -15.44 -4.82
CA THR A 178 -6.65 -14.35 -5.75
C THR A 178 -6.28 -12.98 -5.19
N ARG A 179 -5.83 -12.11 -6.09
CA ARG A 179 -5.51 -10.69 -5.82
C ARG A 179 -5.99 -9.83 -6.97
N ALA A 180 -6.29 -8.57 -6.67
CA ALA A 180 -6.51 -7.54 -7.67
C ALA A 180 -5.33 -6.57 -7.64
N PHE A 181 -4.58 -6.46 -8.73
CA PHE A 181 -3.40 -5.60 -8.84
C PHE A 181 -3.73 -4.30 -9.53
N CYS A 182 -3.29 -3.19 -8.97
CA CYS A 182 -3.50 -1.84 -9.48
C CYS A 182 -2.16 -1.20 -9.88
N GLY A 183 -2.08 -0.64 -11.06
CA GLY A 183 -0.90 0.11 -11.51
C GLY A 183 -0.67 1.35 -10.64
N ILE A 184 0.60 1.69 -10.42
CA ILE A 184 0.99 2.84 -9.57
C ILE A 184 0.42 4.16 -10.09
N ASP A 185 0.28 4.33 -11.39
CA ASP A 185 -0.28 5.56 -12.00
C ASP A 185 -1.75 5.75 -11.59
N ASP A 186 -2.55 4.68 -11.64
CA ASP A 186 -3.93 4.71 -11.13
C ASP A 186 -3.96 4.92 -9.62
N GLY A 187 -3.08 4.27 -8.86
CA GLY A 187 -2.95 4.46 -7.41
C GLY A 187 -2.64 5.91 -7.04
N ALA A 188 -1.70 6.55 -7.74
CA ALA A 188 -1.36 7.95 -7.55
C ALA A 188 -2.52 8.87 -7.92
N LEU A 189 -3.20 8.62 -9.05
CA LEU A 189 -4.39 9.38 -9.46
C LEU A 189 -5.50 9.30 -8.41
N GLY A 190 -5.82 8.11 -7.92
CA GLY A 190 -6.82 7.92 -6.87
C GLY A 190 -6.46 8.64 -5.57
N THR A 191 -5.18 8.72 -5.24
CA THR A 191 -4.67 9.48 -4.09
C THR A 191 -4.93 10.98 -4.23
N ILE A 192 -4.63 11.53 -5.41
CA ILE A 192 -4.87 12.94 -5.73
C ILE A 192 -6.38 13.23 -5.71
N GLN A 193 -7.18 12.41 -6.39
CA GLN A 193 -8.63 12.55 -6.42
C GLN A 193 -9.25 12.52 -5.01
N ALA A 194 -8.75 11.65 -4.12
CA ALA A 194 -9.20 11.61 -2.74
C ALA A 194 -8.85 12.89 -1.99
N MET A 195 -7.64 13.45 -2.17
CA MET A 195 -7.26 14.71 -1.53
C MET A 195 -8.11 15.88 -2.03
N GLU A 196 -8.32 15.97 -3.33
CA GLU A 196 -9.04 17.08 -3.97
C GLU A 196 -10.57 17.04 -3.78
N CYS A 197 -11.14 15.89 -3.41
CA CYS A 197 -12.57 15.75 -3.18
C CYS A 197 -13.02 16.55 -1.97
N LYS A 198 -13.72 17.67 -2.22
CA LYS A 198 -14.19 18.59 -1.16
C LYS A 198 -15.29 18.00 -0.30
N ASP A 199 -16.10 17.11 -0.87
CA ASP A 199 -17.22 16.47 -0.17
C ASP A 199 -16.79 15.28 0.70
N ALA A 200 -15.56 14.80 0.54
CA ALA A 200 -14.98 13.73 1.33
C ALA A 200 -14.38 14.27 2.63
N LYS A 201 -15.21 14.37 3.69
CA LYS A 201 -14.76 14.76 5.03
C LYS A 201 -14.75 13.54 5.95
N HIS A 202 -13.57 13.26 6.53
CA HIS A 202 -13.38 12.13 7.45
C HIS A 202 -13.77 10.76 6.83
N GLU A 203 -13.48 10.61 5.53
CA GLU A 203 -13.84 9.44 4.76
C GLU A 203 -12.67 8.48 4.56
N ILE A 204 -12.99 7.20 4.45
CA ILE A 204 -12.05 6.13 4.10
C ILE A 204 -12.39 5.64 2.70
N PHE A 205 -11.39 5.45 1.84
CA PHE A 205 -11.54 4.93 0.48
C PHE A 205 -10.63 3.75 0.23
N HIS A 206 -11.14 2.76 -0.48
CA HIS A 206 -10.27 1.79 -1.15
C HIS A 206 -9.74 2.37 -2.45
N ILE A 207 -8.42 2.31 -2.64
CA ILE A 207 -7.75 2.61 -3.90
C ILE A 207 -7.00 1.36 -4.35
N GLY A 208 -7.37 0.86 -5.52
CA GLY A 208 -6.89 -0.42 -6.04
C GLY A 208 -7.53 -0.74 -7.39
N ASN A 209 -7.50 -2.00 -7.76
CA ASN A 209 -8.23 -2.55 -8.90
C ASN A 209 -9.22 -3.62 -8.40
N ASP A 210 -10.29 -3.86 -9.11
CA ASP A 210 -11.31 -4.86 -8.79
C ASP A 210 -11.36 -6.05 -9.79
N VAL A 211 -10.37 -6.14 -10.65
CA VAL A 211 -10.15 -7.31 -11.50
C VAL A 211 -9.28 -8.32 -10.76
N GLU A 212 -9.89 -9.40 -10.29
CA GLU A 212 -9.18 -10.49 -9.59
C GLU A 212 -8.47 -11.41 -10.57
N ILE A 213 -7.24 -11.77 -10.23
CA ILE A 213 -6.46 -12.82 -10.90
C ILE A 213 -5.91 -13.78 -9.87
N THR A 214 -5.61 -15.01 -10.27
CA THR A 214 -4.93 -15.98 -9.41
C THR A 214 -3.44 -15.68 -9.28
N ILE A 215 -2.83 -16.16 -8.21
CA ILE A 215 -1.35 -16.11 -8.07
C ILE A 215 -0.69 -16.96 -9.16
N GLU A 216 -1.33 -18.04 -9.56
CA GLU A 216 -0.86 -18.86 -10.68
C GLU A 216 -0.83 -18.07 -11.99
N ASP A 217 -1.89 -17.28 -12.31
CA ASP A 217 -1.92 -16.41 -13.49
C ASP A 217 -0.82 -15.36 -13.46
N LEU A 218 -0.59 -14.73 -12.29
CA LEU A 218 0.50 -13.78 -12.11
C LEU A 218 1.87 -14.40 -12.40
N ILE A 219 2.13 -15.60 -11.87
CA ILE A 219 3.41 -16.30 -12.04
C ILE A 219 3.60 -16.72 -13.50
N LYS A 220 2.54 -17.27 -14.14
CA LYS A 220 2.60 -17.66 -15.55
C LYS A 220 2.83 -16.47 -16.47
N GLU A 221 2.17 -15.33 -16.22
CA GLU A 221 2.39 -14.12 -17.01
C GLU A 221 3.82 -13.57 -16.81
N THR A 222 4.34 -13.61 -15.57
CA THR A 222 5.75 -13.30 -15.31
C THR A 222 6.69 -14.27 -16.06
N GLY A 223 6.39 -15.57 -16.03
CA GLY A 223 7.15 -16.56 -16.78
C GLY A 223 7.12 -16.35 -18.29
N ASN A 224 5.99 -15.90 -18.86
CA ASN A 224 5.88 -15.53 -20.28
C ASN A 224 6.83 -14.37 -20.62
N TYR A 225 6.93 -13.37 -19.75
CA TYR A 225 7.87 -12.24 -19.89
C TYR A 225 9.33 -12.73 -19.96
N PHE A 226 9.70 -13.69 -19.12
CA PHE A 226 11.05 -14.30 -19.10
C PHE A 226 11.25 -15.42 -20.15
N ASN A 227 10.26 -15.69 -21.01
CA ASN A 227 10.30 -16.82 -21.96
C ASN A 227 10.56 -18.18 -21.27
N TYR A 228 10.08 -18.35 -20.03
CA TYR A 228 10.28 -19.57 -19.26
C TYR A 228 9.67 -20.79 -19.95
N LYS A 229 10.48 -21.85 -20.12
CA LYS A 229 10.08 -23.12 -20.77
C LYS A 229 10.13 -24.32 -19.81
N GLY A 230 10.43 -24.06 -18.54
CA GLY A 230 10.48 -25.11 -17.52
C GLY A 230 9.11 -25.54 -17.02
N VAL A 231 9.12 -26.40 -16.01
CA VAL A 231 7.91 -26.97 -15.40
C VAL A 231 7.49 -26.11 -14.22
N TYR A 232 6.18 -25.85 -14.10
CA TYR A 232 5.57 -25.27 -12.91
C TYR A 232 5.11 -26.37 -11.96
N GLU A 233 5.38 -26.22 -10.67
CA GLU A 233 5.00 -27.16 -9.62
C GLU A 233 4.19 -26.43 -8.54
N LEU A 234 2.98 -26.94 -8.23
CA LEU A 234 2.17 -26.39 -7.14
C LEU A 234 2.76 -26.75 -5.79
N ALA A 235 2.85 -25.77 -4.91
CA ALA A 235 3.36 -25.93 -3.56
C ALA A 235 2.38 -25.36 -2.52
N PRO A 236 2.42 -25.84 -1.26
CA PRO A 236 1.56 -25.33 -0.21
C PRO A 236 1.76 -23.83 0.02
N THR A 237 0.67 -23.13 0.34
CA THR A 237 0.73 -21.70 0.64
C THR A 237 1.53 -21.39 1.92
N TYR A 238 2.06 -20.19 2.01
CA TYR A 238 2.73 -19.72 3.24
C TYR A 238 1.72 -19.52 4.38
N PRO A 239 2.09 -19.85 5.63
CA PRO A 239 1.23 -19.60 6.79
C PRO A 239 0.83 -18.13 6.90
N GLY A 240 -0.45 -17.89 7.17
CA GLY A 240 -1.00 -16.53 7.29
C GLY A 240 -1.23 -15.82 5.95
N SER A 241 -1.08 -16.51 4.83
CA SER A 241 -1.45 -15.93 3.53
C SER A 241 -2.98 -15.84 3.40
N VAL A 242 -3.47 -14.68 2.92
CA VAL A 242 -4.91 -14.42 2.72
C VAL A 242 -5.37 -15.15 1.47
N SER A 243 -6.49 -15.87 1.55
CA SER A 243 -7.02 -16.64 0.43
C SER A 243 -7.50 -15.76 -0.73
N ARG A 244 -8.23 -14.70 -0.43
CA ARG A 244 -8.85 -13.82 -1.42
C ARG A 244 -8.79 -12.36 -0.98
N ARG A 245 -8.40 -11.46 -1.91
CA ARG A 245 -8.35 -10.02 -1.63
C ARG A 245 -8.71 -9.20 -2.87
N CYS A 246 -9.89 -8.56 -2.82
CA CYS A 246 -10.38 -7.67 -3.86
C CYS A 246 -11.19 -6.54 -3.21
N PRO A 247 -10.90 -5.26 -3.48
CA PRO A 247 -11.67 -4.14 -2.95
C PRO A 247 -12.97 -3.95 -3.72
N ASP A 248 -14.02 -3.52 -3.03
CA ASP A 248 -15.16 -2.87 -3.65
C ASP A 248 -14.81 -1.38 -3.89
N LEU A 249 -14.84 -0.93 -5.13
CA LEU A 249 -14.49 0.43 -5.53
C LEU A 249 -15.73 1.34 -5.72
N THR A 250 -16.92 0.86 -5.37
CA THR A 250 -18.18 1.60 -5.58
C THR A 250 -18.15 3.00 -4.95
N LYS A 251 -17.64 3.10 -3.73
CA LYS A 251 -17.51 4.38 -3.02
C LYS A 251 -16.51 5.32 -3.70
N ALA A 252 -15.33 4.82 -4.03
CA ALA A 252 -14.30 5.60 -4.72
C ALA A 252 -14.77 6.06 -6.10
N ARG A 253 -15.47 5.23 -6.86
CA ARG A 253 -16.08 5.61 -8.13
C ARG A 253 -17.11 6.72 -7.96
N LYS A 254 -18.03 6.57 -6.99
CA LYS A 254 -19.13 7.52 -6.78
C LYS A 254 -18.65 8.87 -6.26
N MET A 255 -17.75 8.90 -5.29
CA MET A 255 -17.36 10.13 -4.61
C MET A 255 -16.13 10.80 -5.24
N LEU A 256 -15.18 10.02 -5.74
CA LEU A 256 -13.91 10.53 -6.26
C LEU A 256 -13.87 10.56 -7.79
N GLY A 257 -14.79 9.84 -8.48
CA GLY A 257 -14.66 9.56 -9.91
C GLY A 257 -13.48 8.61 -10.22
N PHE A 258 -12.95 7.93 -9.20
CA PHE A 258 -11.83 7.02 -9.37
C PHE A 258 -12.25 5.78 -10.16
N ASN A 259 -11.56 5.53 -11.26
CA ASN A 259 -11.75 4.34 -12.07
C ASN A 259 -10.39 3.91 -12.64
N PRO A 260 -9.79 2.83 -12.10
CA PRO A 260 -8.50 2.35 -12.58
C PRO A 260 -8.62 1.94 -14.05
N LYS A 261 -7.66 2.33 -14.88
CA LYS A 261 -7.69 2.12 -16.33
C LYS A 261 -6.58 1.21 -16.81
N THR A 262 -5.51 1.11 -16.04
CA THR A 262 -4.33 0.31 -16.42
C THR A 262 -4.65 -1.16 -16.25
N ASP A 263 -4.54 -1.92 -17.35
CA ASP A 263 -4.61 -3.38 -17.29
C ASP A 263 -3.49 -3.93 -16.39
N TRP A 264 -3.80 -4.98 -15.61
CA TRP A 264 -2.84 -5.53 -14.67
C TRP A 264 -1.59 -6.12 -15.35
N LYS A 265 -1.69 -6.64 -16.58
CA LYS A 265 -0.55 -7.14 -17.35
C LYS A 265 0.35 -5.99 -17.83
N GLU A 266 -0.24 -4.87 -18.24
CA GLU A 266 0.51 -3.66 -18.57
C GLU A 266 1.28 -3.13 -17.36
N ALA A 267 0.61 -3.04 -16.20
CA ALA A 267 1.23 -2.62 -14.95
C ALA A 267 2.34 -3.60 -14.51
N LEU A 268 2.11 -4.91 -14.67
CA LEU A 268 3.11 -5.96 -14.42
C LEU A 268 4.31 -5.80 -15.34
N SER A 269 4.12 -5.68 -16.65
CA SER A 269 5.22 -5.52 -17.62
C SER A 269 6.11 -4.33 -17.29
N LYS A 270 5.54 -3.15 -17.02
CA LYS A 270 6.29 -1.96 -16.60
C LYS A 270 7.10 -2.20 -15.32
N THR A 271 6.53 -2.97 -14.40
CA THR A 271 7.20 -3.33 -13.15
C THR A 271 8.38 -4.27 -13.41
N LEU A 272 8.17 -5.32 -14.21
CA LEU A 272 9.20 -6.29 -14.58
C LEU A 272 10.36 -5.63 -15.33
N ASP A 273 10.06 -4.76 -16.31
CA ASP A 273 11.06 -4.01 -17.07
C ASP A 273 12.01 -3.24 -16.13
N TRP A 274 11.43 -2.60 -15.09
CA TRP A 274 12.24 -1.84 -14.14
C TRP A 274 13.17 -2.74 -13.32
N TYR A 275 12.67 -3.87 -12.80
CA TYR A 275 13.48 -4.78 -11.98
C TYR A 275 14.53 -5.52 -12.80
N VAL A 276 14.19 -5.98 -14.01
CA VAL A 276 15.18 -6.60 -14.90
C VAL A 276 16.32 -5.64 -15.23
N ASN A 277 16.00 -4.37 -15.52
CA ASN A 277 17.02 -3.34 -15.74
C ASN A 277 17.82 -2.98 -14.47
N TYR A 278 17.27 -3.18 -13.30
CA TYR A 278 17.97 -2.96 -12.02
C TYR A 278 18.98 -4.07 -11.72
N TYR A 279 18.66 -5.33 -12.07
CA TYR A 279 19.52 -6.49 -11.83
C TYR A 279 20.57 -6.72 -12.93
N ASN A 280 20.42 -6.14 -14.12
CA ASN A 280 21.41 -6.14 -15.20
C ASN A 280 22.37 -4.95 -15.08
#